data_294280098406b976158286ed698d7c0b
#
_entry.id   294280098406b976158286ed698d7c0b
#
_cell.length_a   1.000
_cell.length_b   1.000
_cell.length_c   1.000
_cell.angle_alpha   90.00
_cell.angle_beta   90.00
_cell.angle_gamma   90.00
#
_symmetry.space_group_name_H-M   'P 1'
#
loop_
_entity.id
_entity.type
_entity.pdbx_description
1 polymer ?
#
loop_
_entity_poly.entity_id
_entity_poly.type
_entity_poly.pdbx_seq_one_letter_code
_entity_poly.pdbx_strand_id
1 'polypeptide(L)' 'MTDAATLDRVYMTLGGLKADSNSSGIDNKMRAGIEYAIERMEAALIEALQSNKY' A
#
# COMPACT_ATOMS: atom_id res chain seq x y z
N MET A 1 16.95 7.47 1.99
CA MET A 1 16.50 7.07 3.34
C MET A 1 15.06 7.49 3.55
N THR A 2 14.24 6.58 4.04
CA THR A 2 12.82 6.85 4.27
C THR A 2 12.62 7.14 5.75
N ASP A 3 12.04 8.30 6.09
CA ASP A 3 11.83 8.64 7.48
C ASP A 3 10.55 7.97 8.04
N ALA A 4 10.41 8.01 9.36
CA ALA A 4 9.30 7.35 10.04
C ALA A 4 7.94 7.95 9.66
N ALA A 5 7.88 9.25 9.42
CA ALA A 5 6.64 9.92 9.04
C ALA A 5 6.17 9.46 7.66
N THR A 6 7.11 9.30 6.72
CA THR A 6 6.81 8.82 5.38
C THR A 6 6.32 7.37 5.42
N LEU A 7 6.99 6.52 6.19
CA LEU A 7 6.58 5.13 6.35
C LEU A 7 5.17 5.03 6.95
N ASP A 8 4.89 5.87 7.95
CA ASP A 8 3.59 5.88 8.58
C ASP A 8 2.48 6.23 7.58
N ARG A 9 2.74 7.22 6.72
CA ARG A 9 1.79 7.60 5.66
C ARG A 9 1.55 6.46 4.68
N VAL A 10 2.60 5.75 4.31
CA VAL A 10 2.48 4.60 3.40
C VAL A 10 1.62 3.51 4.03
N TYR A 11 1.86 3.21 5.32
CA TYR A 11 1.05 2.21 6.02
C TYR A 11 -0.42 2.63 6.10
N MET A 12 -0.70 3.90 6.38
CA MET A 12 -2.06 4.39 6.46
C MET A 12 -2.76 4.31 5.10
N THR A 13 -2.07 4.71 4.03
CA THR A 13 -2.61 4.64 2.68
C THR A 13 -2.88 3.19 2.28
N LEU A 14 -1.96 2.30 2.60
CA LEU A 14 -2.11 0.88 2.31
C LEU A 14 -3.31 0.29 3.05
N GLY A 15 -3.48 0.66 4.32
CA GLY A 15 -4.63 0.23 5.10
C GLY A 15 -5.95 0.72 4.49
N GLY A 16 -5.99 1.96 4.04
CA GLY A 16 -7.15 2.51 3.36
C GLY A 16 -7.47 1.79 2.06
N LEU A 17 -6.45 1.47 1.27
CA LEU A 17 -6.64 0.72 0.03
C LEU A 17 -7.16 -0.69 0.30
N LYS A 18 -6.65 -1.35 1.33
CA LYS A 18 -7.12 -2.68 1.70
C LYS A 18 -8.59 -2.65 2.13
N ALA A 19 -8.98 -1.64 2.90
CA ALA A 19 -10.36 -1.46 3.30
C ALA A 19 -11.25 -1.23 2.08
N ASP A 20 -10.80 -0.40 1.13
CA ASP A 20 -11.54 -0.12 -0.09
C ASP A 20 -11.71 -1.37 -0.95
N SER A 21 -10.67 -2.20 -1.05
CA SER A 21 -10.75 -3.43 -1.85
C SER A 21 -11.73 -4.43 -1.27
N ASN A 22 -11.99 -4.34 0.03
CA ASN A 22 -12.96 -5.21 0.71
C ASN A 22 -14.36 -4.62 0.74
N SER A 23 -14.55 -3.42 0.20
CA SER A 23 -15.85 -2.78 0.17
C SER A 23 -16.80 -3.52 -0.77
N SER A 24 -18.03 -3.74 -0.33
CA SER A 24 -19.03 -4.41 -1.16
C SER A 24 -19.60 -3.49 -2.24
N GLY A 25 -19.30 -2.20 -2.18
CA GLY A 25 -19.87 -1.22 -3.12
C GLY A 25 -19.07 -0.98 -4.38
N ILE A 26 -17.89 -1.61 -4.53
CA ILE A 26 -17.05 -1.39 -5.70
C ILE A 26 -17.21 -2.52 -6.71
N ASP A 27 -17.01 -2.20 -7.99
CA ASP A 27 -17.07 -3.21 -9.04
C ASP A 27 -15.71 -3.95 -9.16
N ASN A 28 -15.73 -5.04 -9.95
CA ASN A 28 -14.53 -5.89 -10.07
C ASN A 28 -13.36 -5.17 -10.74
N LYS A 29 -13.65 -4.25 -11.61
CA LYS A 29 -12.60 -3.50 -12.31
C LYS A 29 -11.88 -2.56 -11.36
N MET A 30 -12.64 -1.86 -10.52
CA MET A 30 -12.05 -0.98 -9.51
C MET A 30 -11.28 -1.80 -8.47
N ARG A 31 -11.84 -2.93 -8.05
CA ARG A 31 -11.17 -3.79 -7.09
C ARG A 31 -9.82 -4.27 -7.63
N ALA A 32 -9.79 -4.68 -8.88
CA ALA A 32 -8.53 -5.13 -9.52
C ALA A 32 -7.49 -4.01 -9.52
N GLY A 33 -7.90 -2.78 -9.81
CA GLY A 33 -7.01 -1.63 -9.79
C GLY A 33 -6.48 -1.34 -8.40
N ILE A 34 -7.35 -1.41 -7.39
CA ILE A 34 -6.95 -1.19 -6.00
C ILE A 34 -5.98 -2.30 -5.54
N GLU A 35 -6.27 -3.53 -5.89
CA GLU A 35 -5.39 -4.66 -5.54
C GLU A 35 -4.02 -4.54 -6.20
N TYR A 36 -3.99 -4.07 -7.43
CA TYR A 36 -2.73 -3.80 -8.11
C TYR A 36 -1.92 -2.73 -7.38
N ALA A 37 -2.59 -1.64 -6.96
CA ALA A 37 -1.95 -0.57 -6.22
C ALA A 37 -1.40 -1.07 -4.88
N ILE A 38 -2.17 -1.91 -4.18
CA ILE A 38 -1.72 -2.51 -2.91
C ILE A 38 -0.44 -3.31 -3.14
N GLU A 39 -0.42 -4.14 -4.15
CA GLU A 39 0.73 -4.98 -4.47
C GLU A 39 1.96 -4.15 -4.75
N ARG A 40 1.81 -3.07 -5.54
CA ARG A 40 2.92 -2.19 -5.87
C ARG A 40 3.44 -1.45 -4.64
N MET A 41 2.54 -0.99 -3.78
CA MET A 41 2.93 -0.29 -2.56
C MET A 41 3.64 -1.23 -1.59
N GLU A 42 3.17 -2.45 -1.46
CA GLU A 42 3.82 -3.42 -0.58
C GLU A 42 5.22 -3.75 -1.07
N ALA A 43 5.39 -3.92 -2.37
CA ALA A 43 6.72 -4.17 -2.95
C ALA A 43 7.66 -2.99 -2.69
N ALA A 44 7.19 -1.77 -2.90
CA ALA A 44 7.99 -0.58 -2.66
C ALA A 44 8.36 -0.43 -1.18
N LEU A 45 7.42 -0.76 -0.29
CA LEU A 45 7.65 -0.69 1.14
C LEU A 45 8.72 -1.69 1.58
N ILE A 46 8.64 -2.92 1.09
CA ILE A 46 9.64 -3.95 1.40
C ILE A 46 11.02 -3.49 0.94
N GLU A 47 11.11 -2.95 -0.27
CA GLU A 47 12.37 -2.46 -0.81
C GLU A 47 12.94 -1.32 0.03
N ALA A 48 12.09 -0.39 0.44
CA ALA A 48 12.52 0.73 1.29
C ALA A 48 13.03 0.25 2.65
N LEU A 49 12.35 -0.72 3.25
CA LEU A 49 12.76 -1.28 4.53
C LEU A 49 14.09 -2.02 4.41
N GLN A 50 14.30 -2.73 3.31
CA GLN A 50 15.56 -3.43 3.08
C GLN A 50 16.72 -2.45 2.89
N SER A 51 16.50 -1.37 2.18
CA SER A 51 17.55 -0.37 1.95
C SER A 51 17.89 0.41 3.21
N ASN A 52 17.03 0.42 4.21
CA ASN A 52 17.27 1.11 5.48
C ASN A 52 18.02 0.26 6.50
N LYS A 53 18.43 -0.94 6.15
CA LYS A 53 19.15 -1.83 7.06
C LYS A 53 20.61 -1.44 7.28
N TYR A 54 21.09 -0.51 6.52
CA TYR A 54 22.48 -0.08 6.63
C TYR A 54 22.55 1.33 7.26
#